data_8425f3fc31672aafeff93de360465547
#
_entry.id   8425f3fc31672aafeff93de360465547
#
_cell.length_a   1.000
_cell.length_b   1.000
_cell.length_c   1.000
_cell.angle_alpha   90.00
_cell.angle_beta   90.00
_cell.angle_gamma   90.00
#
_symmetry.space_group_name_H-M   'P 1'
#
loop_
_entity.id
_entity.type
_entity.pdbx_description
1 polymer ?
#
loop_
_entity_poly.entity_id
_entity_poly.type
_entity_poly.pdbx_seq_one_letter_code
_entity_poly.pdbx_strand_id
1 'polypeptide(L)'
;TSRILSQRRVSLKVTPEFSRLSCRGKLQFQAEVVGSEDKSVTWSVKEENSGVIDRNGLYQAPELPGTYEITAVAGADESVSASAFVIVE
;
A
#
# COMPACT_ATOMS: atom_id res chain seq x y z
N THR A 1 8.73 -27.67 19.98
CA THR A 1 8.55 -27.38 19.58
C THR A 1 8.23 -26.70 19.04
N SER A 2 8.09 -26.57 19.04
CA SER A 2 7.80 -26.07 18.48
C SER A 2 7.70 -25.31 18.02
N ARG A 3 7.58 -24.97 18.21
CA ARG A 3 7.47 -24.21 17.71
C ARG A 3 7.75 -23.58 16.93
N ILE A 4 8.07 -23.39 16.85
CA ILE A 4 8.55 -22.94 15.94
C ILE A 4 8.23 -22.87 14.80
N LEU A 5 7.72 -23.39 14.76
CA LEU A 5 7.25 -23.43 13.77
C LEU A 5 6.61 -22.38 13.33
N SER A 6 6.27 -21.66 14.01
CA SER A 6 5.68 -20.55 13.67
C SER A 6 6.48 -19.66 12.94
N GLN A 7 7.12 -20.09 12.06
CA GLN A 7 7.98 -19.36 11.28
C GLN A 7 7.34 -18.73 10.12
N ARG A 8 6.07 -18.74 10.01
CA ARG A 8 5.40 -18.05 8.98
C ARG A 8 5.53 -16.60 9.22
N ARG A 9 6.39 -15.96 8.52
CA ARG A 9 6.46 -14.53 8.51
C ARG A 9 5.68 -14.03 7.32
N VAL A 10 4.71 -13.21 7.61
CA VAL A 10 3.98 -12.52 6.55
C VAL A 10 4.82 -11.33 6.11
N SER A 11 5.03 -11.22 4.83
CA SER A 11 5.74 -10.08 4.24
C SER A 11 4.82 -9.40 3.25
N LEU A 12 4.95 -8.10 3.18
CA LEU A 12 4.15 -7.30 2.27
C LEU A 12 5.05 -6.38 1.48
N LYS A 13 4.90 -6.39 0.19
CA LYS A 13 5.65 -5.53 -0.70
C LYS A 13 4.69 -4.76 -1.59
N VAL A 14 4.90 -3.48 -1.70
CA VAL A 14 4.07 -2.60 -2.53
C VAL A 14 4.93 -2.07 -3.69
N THR A 15 4.37 -2.09 -4.88
CA THR A 15 5.02 -1.53 -6.05
C THR A 15 4.04 -0.66 -6.82
N PRO A 16 4.49 0.45 -7.35
CA PRO A 16 5.81 1.05 -7.18
C PRO A 16 5.96 1.65 -5.78
N GLU A 17 7.16 1.64 -5.24
CA GLU A 17 7.43 2.24 -3.93
C GLU A 17 7.52 3.75 -4.02
N PHE A 18 7.81 4.26 -5.19
CA PHE A 18 7.96 5.67 -5.44
C PHE A 18 7.52 5.96 -6.87
N SER A 19 6.72 7.00 -7.04
CA SER A 19 6.21 7.32 -8.35
C SER A 19 5.89 8.79 -8.47
N ARG A 20 5.74 9.26 -9.69
CA ARG A 20 5.31 10.63 -9.98
C ARG A 20 4.04 10.59 -10.78
N LEU A 21 3.13 11.47 -10.43
CA LEU A 21 1.87 11.61 -11.13
C LEU A 21 1.58 13.07 -11.40
N SER A 22 0.79 13.32 -12.41
CA SER A 22 0.20 14.63 -12.61
C SER A 22 -0.98 14.79 -11.67
N CYS A 23 -1.37 16.01 -11.38
CA CYS A 23 -2.58 16.24 -10.62
C CYS A 23 -3.74 15.51 -11.26
N ARG A 24 -4.57 14.87 -10.46
CA ARG A 24 -5.70 14.04 -10.90
C ARG A 24 -5.29 12.80 -11.67
N GLY A 25 -4.00 12.49 -11.74
CA GLY A 25 -3.55 11.27 -12.38
C GLY A 25 -3.94 10.05 -11.58
N LYS A 26 -3.89 8.91 -12.22
CA LYS A 26 -4.19 7.63 -11.57
C LYS A 26 -2.98 6.73 -11.62
N LEU A 27 -2.83 5.94 -10.58
CA LEU A 27 -1.73 5.00 -10.50
C LEU A 27 -2.23 3.72 -9.85
N GLN A 28 -1.98 2.60 -10.50
CA GLN A 28 -2.35 1.31 -9.95
C GLN A 28 -1.20 0.80 -9.09
N PHE A 29 -1.44 0.71 -7.79
CA PHE A 29 -0.50 0.07 -6.89
C PHE A 29 -0.79 -1.42 -6.83
N GLN A 30 0.26 -2.19 -6.61
CA GLN A 30 0.15 -3.61 -6.44
C GLN A 30 0.82 -4.00 -5.13
N ALA A 31 0.25 -4.97 -4.46
CA ALA A 31 0.81 -5.49 -3.23
C ALA A 31 1.03 -6.98 -3.38
N GLU A 32 2.14 -7.45 -2.87
CA GLU A 32 2.46 -8.86 -2.85
C GLU A 32 2.56 -9.30 -1.41
N VAL A 33 1.73 -10.26 -1.03
CA VAL A 33 1.74 -10.84 0.30
C VAL A 33 2.39 -12.20 0.21
N VAL A 34 3.39 -12.42 1.03
CA VAL A 34 4.15 -13.67 1.06
C VAL A 34 4.07 -14.22 2.46
N GLY A 35 3.95 -15.53 2.57
CA GLY A 35 3.92 -16.19 3.87
C GLY A 35 2.54 -16.38 4.43
N SER A 36 1.51 -16.09 3.68
CA SER A 36 0.13 -16.26 4.10
C SER A 36 -0.74 -16.69 2.93
N GLU A 37 -1.77 -17.46 3.23
CA GLU A 37 -2.77 -17.81 2.22
C GLU A 37 -3.71 -16.62 1.99
N ASP A 38 -3.89 -15.81 2.99
CA ASP A 38 -4.70 -14.62 2.88
C ASP A 38 -3.87 -13.52 2.22
N LYS A 39 -4.22 -13.18 1.00
CA LYS A 39 -3.51 -12.17 0.21
C LYS A 39 -4.20 -10.82 0.25
N SER A 40 -5.17 -10.65 1.11
CA SER A 40 -5.90 -9.41 1.16
C SER A 40 -5.04 -8.29 1.73
N VAL A 41 -5.30 -7.09 1.26
CA VAL A 41 -4.54 -5.91 1.65
C VAL A 41 -5.53 -4.77 1.78
N THR A 42 -5.35 -3.98 2.84
CA THR A 42 -6.13 -2.77 3.03
C THR A 42 -5.29 -1.58 2.63
N TRP A 43 -5.78 -0.80 1.70
CA TRP A 43 -5.11 0.39 1.22
C TRP A 43 -5.65 1.62 1.92
N SER A 44 -4.78 2.55 2.23
CA SER A 44 -5.19 3.82 2.80
C SER A 44 -4.21 4.91 2.42
N VAL A 45 -4.67 6.15 2.52
CA VAL A 45 -3.79 7.30 2.35
C VAL A 45 -3.56 7.89 3.72
N LYS A 46 -2.39 8.43 3.94
CA LYS A 46 -2.02 8.94 5.25
C LYS A 46 -2.80 10.17 5.65
N GLU A 47 -3.11 11.02 4.69
CA GLU A 47 -3.84 12.25 4.96
C GLU A 47 -5.13 12.28 4.16
N GLU A 48 -6.15 12.92 4.71
CA GLU A 48 -7.45 12.97 4.05
C GLU A 48 -7.41 13.63 2.68
N ASN A 49 -6.53 14.61 2.50
CA ASN A 49 -6.43 15.35 1.25
C ASN A 49 -5.39 14.77 0.30
N SER A 50 -4.95 13.57 0.54
CA SER A 50 -3.90 12.94 -0.26
C SER A 50 -4.41 12.24 -1.51
N GLY A 51 -5.66 12.47 -1.85
CA GLY A 51 -6.28 11.76 -2.96
C GLY A 51 -7.13 10.61 -2.46
N VAL A 52 -7.43 9.70 -3.36
CA VAL A 52 -8.31 8.56 -3.06
C VAL A 52 -7.63 7.29 -3.53
N ILE A 53 -7.72 6.24 -2.75
CA ILE A 53 -7.29 4.92 -3.18
C ILE A 53 -8.41 3.94 -2.90
N ASP A 54 -8.69 3.05 -3.85
CA ASP A 54 -9.76 2.09 -3.67
C ASP A 54 -9.21 0.77 -3.16
N ARG A 55 -10.10 -0.18 -2.93
CA ARG A 55 -9.72 -1.48 -2.39
C ARG A 55 -8.83 -2.28 -3.34
N ASN A 56 -8.81 -1.91 -4.60
CA ASN A 56 -8.00 -2.59 -5.59
C ASN A 56 -6.61 -1.97 -5.74
N GLY A 57 -6.34 -0.94 -4.95
CA GLY A 57 -5.05 -0.26 -5.02
C GLY A 57 -4.96 0.78 -6.12
N LEU A 58 -6.07 1.16 -6.70
CA LEU A 58 -6.06 2.23 -7.70
C LEU A 58 -6.11 3.57 -6.99
N TYR A 59 -5.02 4.30 -7.08
CA TYR A 59 -4.86 5.59 -6.46
C TYR A 59 -5.17 6.69 -7.46
N GLN A 60 -5.93 7.67 -7.03
CA GLN A 60 -6.19 8.86 -7.83
C GLN A 60 -5.62 10.06 -7.10
N ALA A 61 -4.73 10.77 -7.75
CA ALA A 61 -4.06 11.91 -7.15
C ALA A 61 -5.02 13.07 -6.93
N PRO A 62 -4.76 13.88 -5.88
CA PRO A 62 -5.57 15.07 -5.65
C PRO A 62 -5.19 16.18 -6.63
N GLU A 63 -5.91 17.27 -6.56
CA GLU A 63 -5.62 18.44 -7.40
C GLU A 63 -4.41 19.21 -6.93
N LEU A 64 -4.02 19.03 -5.68
CA LEU A 64 -2.92 19.79 -5.10
C LEU A 64 -1.61 19.04 -5.28
N PRO A 65 -0.57 19.69 -5.78
CA PRO A 65 0.72 19.04 -5.88
C PRO A 65 1.34 18.83 -4.50
N GLY A 66 2.21 17.86 -4.41
CA GLY A 66 2.88 17.53 -3.15
C GLY A 66 3.33 16.09 -3.13
N THR A 67 3.93 15.70 -2.01
CA THR A 67 4.34 14.33 -1.77
C THR A 67 3.33 13.67 -0.85
N TYR A 68 2.81 12.53 -1.28
CA TYR A 68 1.79 11.82 -0.52
C TYR A 68 2.24 10.41 -0.23
N GLU A 69 1.79 9.89 0.89
CA GLU A 69 2.12 8.54 1.33
C GLU A 69 0.89 7.66 1.28
N ILE A 70 1.04 6.52 0.64
CA ILE A 70 0.00 5.49 0.56
C ILE A 70 0.48 4.32 1.41
N THR A 71 -0.40 3.77 2.23
CA THR A 71 -0.08 2.67 3.11
C THR A 71 -0.92 1.46 2.76
N ALA A 72 -0.30 0.31 2.75
CA ALA A 72 -0.99 -0.97 2.59
C ALA A 72 -0.75 -1.80 3.84
N VAL A 73 -1.79 -2.42 4.34
CA VAL A 73 -1.74 -3.27 5.52
C VAL A 73 -2.20 -4.66 5.14
N ALA A 74 -1.44 -5.66 5.52
CA ALA A 74 -1.80 -7.04 5.23
C ALA A 74 -3.03 -7.46 6.05
N GLY A 75 -4.00 -8.05 5.38
CA GLY A 75 -5.19 -8.53 6.07
C GLY A 75 -4.91 -9.69 7.00
N ALA A 76 -3.89 -10.48 6.68
CA ALA A 76 -3.51 -11.62 7.52
C ALA A 76 -2.82 -11.18 8.80
N ASP A 77 -2.15 -10.05 8.79
CA ASP A 77 -1.42 -9.58 9.96
C ASP A 77 -1.33 -8.06 9.91
N GLU A 78 -2.12 -7.41 10.73
CA GLU A 78 -2.18 -5.95 10.75
C GLU A 78 -0.88 -5.29 11.18
N SER A 79 0.02 -6.04 11.78
CA SER A 79 1.32 -5.49 12.14
C SER A 79 2.26 -5.40 10.94
N VAL A 80 1.89 -6.01 9.83
CA VAL A 80 2.68 -5.98 8.61
C VAL A 80 2.08 -4.95 7.67
N SER A 81 2.87 -3.95 7.33
CA SER A 81 2.42 -2.90 6.45
C SER A 81 3.56 -2.43 5.57
N ALA A 82 3.23 -1.75 4.50
CA ALA A 82 4.21 -1.17 3.61
C ALA A 82 3.70 0.18 3.14
N SER A 83 4.62 1.06 2.81
CA SER A 83 4.28 2.40 2.36
C SER A 83 4.86 2.66 0.98
N ALA A 84 4.19 3.52 0.24
CA ALA A 84 4.68 3.99 -1.04
C ALA A 84 4.50 5.51 -1.07
N PHE A 85 5.35 6.17 -1.82
CA PHE A 85 5.29 7.62 -1.94
C PHE A 85 4.98 8.01 -3.36
N VAL A 86 4.15 9.04 -3.49
CA VAL A 86 3.79 9.59 -4.79
C VAL A 86 4.05 11.08 -4.76
N ILE A 87 4.74 11.57 -5.78
CA ILE A 87 4.91 12.99 -5.97
C ILE A 87 3.91 13.44 -7.02
N VAL A 88 3.03 14.35 -6.63
CA VAL A 88 2.03 14.92 -7.53
C VAL A 88 2.53 16.28 -7.97
N GLU A 89 2.57 16.46 -9.27
CA GLU A 89 3.14 17.69 -9.87
C GLU A 89 2.12 18.55 -10.57
#